data_c1683edf29d22ee9114bb0661cd47b7c
#
_entry.id   c1683edf29d22ee9114bb0661cd47b7c
#
_cell.length_a   1.000
_cell.length_b   1.000
_cell.length_c   1.000
_cell.angle_alpha   90.00
_cell.angle_beta   90.00
_cell.angle_gamma   90.00
#
_symmetry.space_group_name_H-M   'P 1'
#
loop_
_entity.id
_entity.type
_entity.pdbx_description
1 polymer ?
#
loop_
_entity_poly.entity_id
_entity_poly.type
_entity_poly.pdbx_seq_one_letter_code
_entity_poly.pdbx_strand_id
1 'polypeptide(L)'
;MNENASLVMNSTRAGLGGLPQRLVQDGVVDESGMHAALQAATEKRTSFVTQLIASGAASARDIALAAATEYGVPLLDLNSLMVDLDTVKVVADKLLLKHRVLPLFKRGKRLFLGVADPTNLHAIDEIKFQTGLAVEAIVVEDDKLQKYLDKAIEQADTSMPNLGDEEGVDLEALEISGGDEELGAEVTRDDVEDAPIVRFVNKVMLDAIRRGASDIHFEPYEKTFRVRLRMDGVLKEVAQPPVQLAGKISARLKVMSRLDVAERRVPQDGRIKMRLSKTRAIDFRMSTCPTLFGEKIVLRILDSSQAMLGIDALGYESFQRELYLKHLAKPQGMILVTGPTGSGKTVSLYTGLNILNKEDTNISTAEDPAEINLPGVNQVNVNNKVGLTFAAALRSFLRQDPDVVMVGEIRDLETAEIALKAAQTGHLVLSTLHTNDAPQTLTRLIDMGVKPYAIATSVSLIIAQRLARRLCSHCKQLVEIPHEALRKEGFQEADIPHLKIYAPKGCQNCTDGYKGRVGLYQVMEVTEAIGRIIMAGGNAIDIADQAVKEGVWDLRRAGLEKVKAGMTSIAEINSVTIE
;
A
#
# COMPACT_ATOMS: atom_id res chain seq x y z
N MET A 1 59.07 52.89 -5.96
CA MET A 1 58.63 51.53 -5.58
C MET A 1 57.64 51.67 -4.46
N ASN A 2 56.46 51.10 -4.61
CA ASN A 2 55.34 51.03 -3.65
C ASN A 2 54.42 52.27 -3.53
N GLU A 3 53.66 52.54 -4.59
CA GLU A 3 52.43 53.36 -4.53
C GLU A 3 51.26 52.72 -5.27
N ASN A 4 51.14 51.40 -5.29
CA ASN A 4 50.03 50.70 -5.98
C ASN A 4 49.33 49.62 -5.15
N ALA A 5 49.42 49.68 -3.79
CA ALA A 5 48.80 48.69 -2.92
C ALA A 5 47.61 49.19 -2.08
N SER A 6 47.18 50.47 -2.26
CA SER A 6 46.11 51.07 -1.44
C SER A 6 44.81 51.40 -2.20
N LEU A 7 44.63 50.93 -3.44
CA LEU A 7 43.45 51.25 -4.27
C LEU A 7 42.50 50.07 -4.52
N VAL A 8 42.70 48.91 -3.89
CA VAL A 8 41.84 47.72 -4.08
C VAL A 8 40.94 47.42 -2.86
N MET A 9 41.05 48.20 -1.75
CA MET A 9 40.27 47.96 -0.53
C MET A 9 39.11 48.92 -0.25
N ASN A 10 38.58 49.63 -1.27
CA ASN A 10 37.52 50.63 -1.03
C ASN A 10 36.28 50.48 -1.94
N SER A 11 35.91 49.28 -2.41
CA SER A 11 34.73 49.08 -3.25
C SER A 11 33.65 48.13 -2.69
N THR A 12 33.57 47.95 -1.37
CA THR A 12 32.53 47.09 -0.76
C THR A 12 31.93 47.67 0.52
N ARG A 13 31.52 48.94 0.48
CA ARG A 13 30.54 49.53 1.41
C ARG A 13 29.40 50.15 0.62
N ALA A 14 28.66 49.33 -0.13
CA ALA A 14 27.29 49.67 -0.48
C ALA A 14 26.47 49.49 0.81
N GLY A 15 26.03 50.62 1.41
CA GLY A 15 25.24 50.58 2.65
C GLY A 15 23.96 49.73 2.44
N LEU A 16 23.65 48.90 3.41
CA LEU A 16 22.39 48.19 3.44
C LEU A 16 21.23 49.19 3.34
N GLY A 17 20.21 48.91 2.55
CA GLY A 17 19.02 49.75 2.41
C GLY A 17 17.72 48.91 2.55
N GLY A 18 16.62 49.55 2.91
CA GLY A 18 15.31 48.90 3.03
C GLY A 18 15.26 47.78 4.08
N LEU A 19 14.59 46.66 3.76
CA LEU A 19 14.40 45.54 4.71
C LEU A 19 15.71 44.98 5.27
N PRO A 20 16.81 44.77 4.51
CA PRO A 20 18.10 44.36 5.04
C PRO A 20 18.62 45.29 6.14
N GLN A 21 18.57 46.61 5.93
CA GLN A 21 18.99 47.60 6.92
C GLN A 21 18.10 47.57 8.16
N ARG A 22 16.80 47.44 8.00
CA ARG A 22 15.82 47.38 9.07
C ARG A 22 16.06 46.16 9.96
N LEU A 23 16.29 44.98 9.40
CA LEU A 23 16.55 43.73 10.14
C LEU A 23 17.82 43.83 11.00
N VAL A 24 18.85 44.54 10.51
CA VAL A 24 20.08 44.81 11.29
C VAL A 24 19.82 45.83 12.40
N GLN A 25 19.07 46.91 12.13
CA GLN A 25 18.71 47.91 13.14
C GLN A 25 17.85 47.38 14.27
N ASP A 26 16.89 46.48 13.96
CA ASP A 26 16.03 45.85 14.93
C ASP A 26 16.76 44.71 15.68
N GLY A 27 18.03 44.40 15.35
CA GLY A 27 18.83 43.36 15.99
C GLY A 27 18.36 41.94 15.67
N VAL A 28 17.58 41.75 14.62
CA VAL A 28 17.09 40.44 14.18
C VAL A 28 18.22 39.64 13.53
N VAL A 29 19.12 40.28 12.80
CA VAL A 29 20.28 39.69 12.13
C VAL A 29 21.48 40.62 12.33
N ASP A 30 22.66 40.06 12.52
CA ASP A 30 23.89 40.81 12.54
C ASP A 30 24.34 41.22 11.11
N GLU A 31 25.15 42.29 11.00
CA GLU A 31 25.55 42.83 9.69
C GLU A 31 26.32 41.82 8.84
N SER A 32 27.12 40.96 9.47
CA SER A 32 27.88 39.90 8.80
C SER A 32 26.98 38.79 8.24
N GLY A 33 25.99 38.37 9.01
CA GLY A 33 24.98 37.38 8.58
C GLY A 33 24.09 37.90 7.44
N MET A 34 23.75 39.21 7.48
CA MET A 34 23.00 39.86 6.40
C MET A 34 23.80 39.88 5.08
N HIS A 35 25.08 40.26 5.12
CA HIS A 35 25.93 40.24 3.93
C HIS A 35 26.11 38.81 3.38
N ALA A 36 26.30 37.82 4.23
CA ALA A 36 26.39 36.41 3.83
C ALA A 36 25.10 35.92 3.16
N ALA A 37 23.93 36.29 3.71
CA ALA A 37 22.65 35.94 3.13
C ALA A 37 22.38 36.59 1.76
N LEU A 38 22.77 37.87 1.58
CA LEU A 38 22.66 38.59 0.31
C LEU A 38 23.57 37.98 -0.76
N GLN A 39 24.80 37.58 -0.38
CA GLN A 39 25.72 36.92 -1.29
C GLN A 39 25.19 35.56 -1.70
N ALA A 40 24.74 34.75 -0.75
CA ALA A 40 24.16 33.43 -1.01
C ALA A 40 22.89 33.50 -1.88
N ALA A 41 22.06 34.55 -1.67
CA ALA A 41 20.87 34.81 -2.49
C ALA A 41 21.23 35.09 -3.96
N THR A 42 22.30 35.86 -4.17
CA THR A 42 22.80 36.18 -5.52
C THR A 42 23.38 34.94 -6.22
N GLU A 43 24.18 34.17 -5.53
CA GLU A 43 24.80 32.93 -6.04
C GLU A 43 23.76 31.87 -6.41
N LYS A 44 22.77 31.67 -5.53
CA LYS A 44 21.73 30.65 -5.68
C LYS A 44 20.50 31.13 -6.46
N ARG A 45 20.45 32.37 -6.88
CA ARG A 45 19.29 33.02 -7.54
C ARG A 45 17.98 32.88 -6.76
N THR A 46 18.02 33.08 -5.45
CA THR A 46 16.88 32.93 -4.53
C THR A 46 16.65 34.26 -3.77
N SER A 47 15.51 34.37 -3.04
CA SER A 47 15.28 35.51 -2.16
C SER A 47 16.25 35.51 -0.96
N PHE A 48 16.74 36.68 -0.55
CA PHE A 48 17.54 36.78 0.69
C PHE A 48 16.73 36.40 1.94
N VAL A 49 15.43 36.67 1.93
CA VAL A 49 14.51 36.23 3.00
C VAL A 49 14.58 34.70 3.18
N THR A 50 14.48 33.97 2.07
CA THR A 50 14.58 32.50 2.08
C THR A 50 15.95 32.02 2.60
N GLN A 51 17.05 32.71 2.24
CA GLN A 51 18.38 32.35 2.72
C GLN A 51 18.56 32.62 4.22
N LEU A 52 18.01 33.70 4.76
CA LEU A 52 18.04 34.02 6.20
C LEU A 52 17.30 32.95 7.01
N ILE A 53 16.15 32.49 6.52
CA ILE A 53 15.37 31.45 7.17
C ILE A 53 16.10 30.09 7.09
N ALA A 54 16.61 29.73 5.91
CA ALA A 54 17.33 28.47 5.68
C ALA A 54 18.61 28.34 6.49
N SER A 55 19.31 29.45 6.73
CA SER A 55 20.50 29.49 7.60
C SER A 55 20.17 29.51 9.10
N GLY A 56 18.91 29.70 9.48
CA GLY A 56 18.51 29.88 10.87
C GLY A 56 18.90 31.22 11.48
N ALA A 57 19.33 32.20 10.66
CA ALA A 57 19.77 33.52 11.11
C ALA A 57 18.61 34.40 11.61
N ALA A 58 17.39 34.20 11.10
CA ALA A 58 16.19 34.91 11.54
C ALA A 58 14.94 34.04 11.40
N SER A 59 13.92 34.28 12.24
CA SER A 59 12.63 33.60 12.09
C SER A 59 11.78 34.24 10.97
N ALA A 60 10.98 33.44 10.27
CA ALA A 60 10.07 33.93 9.22
C ALA A 60 9.11 34.99 9.74
N ARG A 61 8.69 34.87 11.00
CA ARG A 61 7.79 35.82 11.66
C ARG A 61 8.45 37.17 11.94
N ASP A 62 9.69 37.20 12.42
CA ASP A 62 10.41 38.44 12.73
C ASP A 62 10.73 39.20 11.46
N ILE A 63 11.09 38.48 10.37
CA ILE A 63 11.31 39.08 9.04
C ILE A 63 10.01 39.69 8.51
N ALA A 64 8.89 38.97 8.60
CA ALA A 64 7.59 39.46 8.12
C ALA A 64 7.12 40.67 8.92
N LEU A 65 7.34 40.73 10.24
CA LEU A 65 7.01 41.85 11.08
C LEU A 65 7.87 43.11 10.72
N ALA A 66 9.17 42.92 10.52
CA ALA A 66 10.07 44.01 10.10
C ALA A 66 9.69 44.55 8.71
N ALA A 67 9.35 43.64 7.75
CA ALA A 67 8.90 44.04 6.42
C ALA A 67 7.58 44.81 6.45
N ALA A 68 6.59 44.35 7.23
CA ALA A 68 5.32 45.05 7.39
C ALA A 68 5.49 46.46 7.99
N THR A 69 6.40 46.60 8.97
CA THR A 69 6.68 47.87 9.65
C THR A 69 7.45 48.84 8.74
N GLU A 70 8.46 48.35 8.02
CA GLU A 70 9.30 49.14 7.14
C GLU A 70 8.53 49.73 5.96
N TYR A 71 7.65 48.94 5.34
CA TYR A 71 6.94 49.32 4.13
C TYR A 71 5.49 49.77 4.36
N GLY A 72 4.99 49.72 5.60
CA GLY A 72 3.61 50.07 5.92
C GLY A 72 2.56 49.17 5.26
N VAL A 73 2.94 47.90 4.98
CA VAL A 73 2.09 46.90 4.32
C VAL A 73 1.46 45.98 5.38
N PRO A 74 0.16 45.65 5.29
CA PRO A 74 -0.47 44.75 6.27
C PRO A 74 0.22 43.41 6.36
N LEU A 75 0.35 42.84 7.58
CA LEU A 75 0.79 41.48 7.84
C LEU A 75 -0.43 40.59 8.04
N LEU A 76 -0.50 39.43 7.34
CA LEU A 76 -1.57 38.45 7.46
C LEU A 76 -1.01 37.09 7.87
N ASP A 77 -1.62 36.49 8.88
CA ASP A 77 -1.36 35.08 9.21
C ASP A 77 -2.18 34.17 8.30
N LEU A 78 -1.51 33.39 7.44
CA LEU A 78 -2.16 32.47 6.51
C LEU A 78 -2.98 31.38 7.20
N ASN A 79 -2.68 31.03 8.44
CA ASN A 79 -3.49 30.07 9.19
C ASN A 79 -4.89 30.58 9.54
N SER A 80 -5.10 31.89 9.51
CA SER A 80 -6.40 32.52 9.78
C SER A 80 -7.27 32.73 8.55
N LEU A 81 -6.76 32.40 7.35
CA LEU A 81 -7.43 32.63 6.08
C LEU A 81 -7.76 31.31 5.37
N MET A 82 -9.01 31.15 4.94
CA MET A 82 -9.35 30.14 3.94
C MET A 82 -9.06 30.72 2.54
N VAL A 83 -8.03 30.20 1.88
CA VAL A 83 -7.65 30.65 0.52
C VAL A 83 -8.73 30.21 -0.46
N ASP A 84 -9.24 31.17 -1.24
CA ASP A 84 -10.24 30.91 -2.28
C ASP A 84 -9.57 30.44 -3.56
N LEU A 85 -9.84 29.18 -3.95
CA LEU A 85 -9.26 28.53 -5.12
C LEU A 85 -9.58 29.24 -6.44
N ASP A 86 -10.76 29.85 -6.55
CA ASP A 86 -11.13 30.62 -7.74
C ASP A 86 -10.29 31.89 -7.88
N THR A 87 -9.86 32.44 -6.75
CA THR A 87 -8.92 33.59 -6.75
C THR A 87 -7.50 33.14 -7.15
N VAL A 88 -7.05 31.98 -6.73
CA VAL A 88 -5.73 31.44 -7.12
C VAL A 88 -5.64 31.23 -8.63
N LYS A 89 -6.69 30.68 -9.25
CA LYS A 89 -6.78 30.46 -10.70
C LYS A 89 -6.75 31.71 -11.58
N VAL A 90 -6.90 32.90 -10.99
CA VAL A 90 -6.80 34.17 -11.72
C VAL A 90 -5.37 34.44 -12.21
N VAL A 91 -4.36 33.89 -11.53
CA VAL A 91 -2.94 34.04 -11.87
C VAL A 91 -2.39 32.71 -12.37
N ALA A 92 -1.60 32.70 -13.43
CA ALA A 92 -1.00 31.49 -13.97
C ALA A 92 -0.02 30.86 -12.97
N ASP A 93 -0.11 29.54 -12.75
CA ASP A 93 0.70 28.77 -11.80
C ASP A 93 2.20 29.02 -11.98
N LYS A 94 2.66 29.12 -13.22
CA LYS A 94 4.05 29.44 -13.55
C LYS A 94 4.54 30.76 -12.94
N LEU A 95 3.66 31.77 -12.84
CA LEU A 95 4.00 33.05 -12.22
C LEU A 95 3.95 32.98 -10.70
N LEU A 96 3.00 32.21 -10.15
CA LEU A 96 2.91 31.97 -8.71
C LEU A 96 4.18 31.31 -8.18
N LEU A 97 4.68 30.28 -8.87
CA LEU A 97 5.92 29.58 -8.53
C LEU A 97 7.17 30.42 -8.78
N LYS A 98 7.25 31.08 -9.94
CA LYS A 98 8.40 31.92 -10.33
C LYS A 98 8.68 33.01 -9.31
N HIS A 99 7.62 33.66 -8.83
CA HIS A 99 7.72 34.82 -7.94
C HIS A 99 7.46 34.49 -6.46
N ARG A 100 7.07 33.23 -6.15
CA ARG A 100 6.70 32.81 -4.80
C ARG A 100 5.67 33.74 -4.16
N VAL A 101 4.50 33.85 -4.79
CA VAL A 101 3.42 34.73 -4.37
C VAL A 101 2.10 33.97 -4.37
N LEU A 102 1.20 34.30 -3.46
CA LEU A 102 -0.08 33.62 -3.28
C LEU A 102 -1.24 34.62 -3.42
N PRO A 103 -2.16 34.45 -4.41
CA PRO A 103 -3.41 35.21 -4.44
C PRO A 103 -4.26 34.84 -3.22
N LEU A 104 -4.58 35.83 -2.37
CA LEU A 104 -5.27 35.63 -1.11
C LEU A 104 -6.79 35.77 -1.29
N PHE A 105 -7.21 36.91 -1.83
CA PHE A 105 -8.60 37.20 -2.13
C PHE A 105 -8.72 38.32 -3.16
N LYS A 106 -9.88 38.42 -3.82
CA LYS A 106 -10.20 39.43 -4.81
C LYS A 106 -11.39 40.28 -4.33
N ARG A 107 -11.29 41.60 -4.44
CA ARG A 107 -12.39 42.54 -4.18
C ARG A 107 -12.60 43.48 -5.38
N GLY A 108 -13.63 43.20 -6.16
CA GLY A 108 -13.90 43.96 -7.40
C GLY A 108 -12.74 43.81 -8.40
N LYS A 109 -12.08 44.91 -8.74
CA LYS A 109 -10.93 44.96 -9.65
C LYS A 109 -9.57 44.93 -8.94
N ARG A 110 -9.54 44.63 -7.65
CA ARG A 110 -8.30 44.54 -6.85
C ARG A 110 -8.03 43.09 -6.45
N LEU A 111 -6.80 42.65 -6.69
CA LEU A 111 -6.26 41.37 -6.26
C LEU A 111 -5.28 41.59 -5.11
N PHE A 112 -5.49 40.93 -4.00
CA PHE A 112 -4.59 40.96 -2.84
C PHE A 112 -3.66 39.77 -2.89
N LEU A 113 -2.34 40.08 -2.90
CA LEU A 113 -1.28 39.11 -3.15
C LEU A 113 -0.42 38.94 -1.90
N GLY A 114 -0.35 37.72 -1.35
CA GLY A 114 0.56 37.33 -0.27
C GLY A 114 1.98 37.25 -0.77
N VAL A 115 2.90 38.00 -0.16
CA VAL A 115 4.32 38.06 -0.51
C VAL A 115 5.17 38.02 0.76
N ALA A 116 6.36 37.40 0.68
CA ALA A 116 7.32 37.44 1.79
C ALA A 116 8.15 38.74 1.76
N ASP A 117 8.35 39.32 0.57
CA ASP A 117 9.06 40.57 0.36
C ASP A 117 8.22 41.50 -0.53
N PRO A 118 7.65 42.61 0.02
CA PRO A 118 6.82 43.54 -0.73
C PRO A 118 7.62 44.45 -1.69
N THR A 119 8.94 44.40 -1.68
CA THR A 119 9.79 45.14 -2.61
C THR A 119 9.95 44.49 -3.97
N ASN A 120 9.45 43.27 -4.15
CA ASN A 120 9.44 42.56 -5.43
C ASN A 120 8.39 43.15 -6.38
N LEU A 121 8.63 44.41 -6.81
CA LEU A 121 7.74 45.12 -7.72
C LEU A 121 7.59 44.42 -9.07
N HIS A 122 8.63 43.70 -9.52
CA HIS A 122 8.60 42.94 -10.76
C HIS A 122 7.51 41.88 -10.76
N ALA A 123 7.34 41.19 -9.64
CA ALA A 123 6.27 40.18 -9.48
C ALA A 123 4.88 40.84 -9.54
N ILE A 124 4.72 41.97 -8.85
CA ILE A 124 3.45 42.70 -8.81
C ILE A 124 3.09 43.20 -10.20
N ASP A 125 4.04 43.81 -10.95
CA ASP A 125 3.81 44.33 -12.28
C ASP A 125 3.53 43.23 -13.33
N GLU A 126 4.23 42.11 -13.27
CA GLU A 126 4.01 40.97 -14.18
C GLU A 126 2.60 40.36 -13.96
N ILE A 127 2.16 40.21 -12.71
CA ILE A 127 0.82 39.71 -12.38
C ILE A 127 -0.27 40.75 -12.76
N LYS A 128 -0.02 42.04 -12.52
CA LYS A 128 -0.92 43.12 -12.94
C LYS A 128 -1.10 43.15 -14.46
N PHE A 129 -0.03 42.94 -15.21
CA PHE A 129 -0.06 42.88 -16.66
C PHE A 129 -0.86 41.65 -17.16
N GLN A 130 -0.60 40.50 -16.58
CA GLN A 130 -1.29 39.24 -16.95
C GLN A 130 -2.79 39.30 -16.63
N THR A 131 -3.16 39.79 -15.44
CA THR A 131 -4.55 39.70 -14.94
C THR A 131 -5.42 40.92 -15.30
N GLY A 132 -4.80 42.06 -15.66
CA GLY A 132 -5.51 43.31 -15.84
C GLY A 132 -6.13 43.91 -14.57
N LEU A 133 -5.78 43.36 -13.39
CA LEU A 133 -6.29 43.78 -12.09
C LEU A 133 -5.31 44.71 -11.38
N ALA A 134 -5.80 45.55 -10.49
CA ALA A 134 -4.94 46.28 -9.57
C ALA A 134 -4.45 45.29 -8.49
N VAL A 135 -3.14 45.16 -8.31
CA VAL A 135 -2.52 44.22 -7.38
C VAL A 135 -2.01 44.98 -6.15
N GLU A 136 -2.39 44.51 -4.96
CA GLU A 136 -1.94 45.04 -3.68
C GLU A 136 -1.22 43.94 -2.89
N ALA A 137 -0.01 44.25 -2.39
CA ALA A 137 0.78 43.30 -1.62
C ALA A 137 0.29 43.24 -0.17
N ILE A 138 0.28 42.03 0.40
CA ILE A 138 0.10 41.76 1.82
C ILE A 138 1.28 40.89 2.26
N VAL A 139 1.96 41.30 3.34
CA VAL A 139 3.09 40.54 3.87
C VAL A 139 2.58 39.25 4.54
N VAL A 140 3.26 38.15 4.28
CA VAL A 140 3.01 36.85 4.92
C VAL A 140 4.33 36.18 5.32
N GLU A 141 4.30 35.28 6.28
CA GLU A 141 5.48 34.52 6.70
C GLU A 141 5.92 33.56 5.57
N ASP A 142 7.21 33.58 5.19
CA ASP A 142 7.75 32.85 4.03
C ASP A 142 7.63 31.31 4.17
N ASP A 143 7.83 30.78 5.37
CA ASP A 143 7.70 29.36 5.67
C ASP A 143 6.25 28.84 5.50
N LYS A 144 5.26 29.68 5.83
CA LYS A 144 3.85 29.42 5.59
C LYS A 144 3.47 29.64 4.13
N LEU A 145 4.01 30.69 3.51
CA LEU A 145 3.73 31.03 2.12
C LEU A 145 4.02 29.85 1.18
N GLN A 146 5.17 29.21 1.33
CA GLN A 146 5.51 28.04 0.50
C GLN A 146 4.51 26.92 0.66
N LYS A 147 4.18 26.54 1.90
CA LYS A 147 3.22 25.46 2.20
C LYS A 147 1.83 25.75 1.62
N TYR A 148 1.36 27.00 1.74
CA TYR A 148 0.05 27.38 1.21
C TYR A 148 0.05 27.53 -0.30
N LEU A 149 1.18 27.94 -0.91
CA LEU A 149 1.33 28.02 -2.35
C LEU A 149 1.27 26.62 -2.99
N ASP A 150 2.02 25.67 -2.45
CA ASP A 150 2.01 24.28 -2.91
C ASP A 150 0.58 23.69 -2.80
N LYS A 151 -0.09 23.89 -1.64
CA LYS A 151 -1.49 23.49 -1.45
C LYS A 151 -2.45 24.15 -2.44
N ALA A 152 -2.31 25.44 -2.65
CA ALA A 152 -3.23 26.19 -3.51
C ALA A 152 -3.09 25.79 -4.98
N ILE A 153 -1.88 25.54 -5.45
CA ILE A 153 -1.62 25.06 -6.81
C ILE A 153 -2.13 23.63 -6.96
N GLU A 154 -1.89 22.76 -5.98
CA GLU A 154 -2.38 21.39 -5.96
C GLU A 154 -3.92 21.31 -5.97
N GLN A 155 -4.58 22.24 -5.27
CA GLN A 155 -6.04 22.36 -5.23
C GLN A 155 -6.63 23.10 -6.44
N ALA A 156 -5.89 24.02 -7.04
CA ALA A 156 -6.33 24.75 -8.23
C ALA A 156 -6.24 23.90 -9.51
N ASP A 157 -5.34 22.92 -9.54
CA ASP A 157 -5.26 21.91 -10.60
C ASP A 157 -6.40 20.91 -10.46
N THR A 158 -7.63 21.37 -10.84
CA THR A 158 -8.87 20.58 -10.81
C THR A 158 -8.86 19.37 -11.73
N SER A 159 -7.74 19.10 -12.41
CA SER A 159 -7.58 17.92 -13.24
C SER A 159 -7.28 16.66 -12.44
N MET A 160 -6.86 16.77 -11.15
CA MET A 160 -6.53 15.61 -10.31
C MET A 160 -7.19 15.68 -8.91
N PRO A 161 -7.90 14.62 -8.49
CA PRO A 161 -8.56 14.60 -7.19
C PRO A 161 -7.57 14.59 -6.02
N ASN A 162 -7.82 15.43 -5.02
CA ASN A 162 -7.06 15.48 -3.77
C ASN A 162 -7.18 14.18 -2.98
N LEU A 163 -6.07 13.46 -2.85
CA LEU A 163 -5.88 12.40 -1.87
C LEU A 163 -5.17 13.04 -0.66
N GLY A 164 -5.87 13.11 0.47
CA GLY A 164 -5.51 13.88 1.67
C GLY A 164 -4.04 13.88 2.08
N ASP A 165 -3.58 15.05 2.53
CA ASP A 165 -2.23 15.31 3.00
C ASP A 165 -1.94 14.61 4.32
N GLU A 166 -0.92 13.76 4.36
CA GLU A 166 -0.18 13.44 5.58
C GLU A 166 1.33 13.49 5.30
N GLU A 167 2.06 14.05 6.26
CA GLU A 167 3.44 14.53 6.21
C GLU A 167 4.50 13.47 5.88
N GLY A 168 5.50 13.85 5.11
CA GLY A 168 6.87 13.38 5.32
C GLY A 168 7.48 12.39 4.34
N VAL A 169 6.95 12.18 3.12
CA VAL A 169 7.68 11.42 2.09
C VAL A 169 7.93 12.31 0.88
N ASP A 170 9.21 12.51 0.57
CA ASP A 170 9.62 13.19 -0.66
C ASP A 170 9.28 12.31 -1.86
N LEU A 171 8.22 12.68 -2.59
CA LEU A 171 7.71 11.93 -3.76
C LEU A 171 8.70 11.92 -4.92
N GLU A 172 9.66 12.86 -4.96
CA GLU A 172 10.69 12.96 -5.99
C GLU A 172 11.92 12.09 -5.65
N ALA A 173 12.10 11.73 -4.36
CA ALA A 173 13.18 10.86 -3.90
C ALA A 173 12.84 9.36 -3.93
N LEU A 174 11.64 8.98 -4.42
CA LEU A 174 11.25 7.58 -4.52
C LEU A 174 11.96 6.90 -5.69
N GLU A 175 12.85 5.98 -5.38
CA GLU A 175 13.47 5.12 -6.37
C GLU A 175 12.45 4.05 -6.82
N ILE A 176 12.01 4.15 -8.07
CA ILE A 176 11.11 3.17 -8.70
C ILE A 176 11.86 2.47 -9.81
N SER A 177 12.05 1.17 -9.68
CA SER A 177 12.71 0.33 -10.68
C SER A 177 11.76 -0.76 -11.17
N GLY A 178 11.84 -1.09 -12.45
CA GLY A 178 11.15 -2.23 -13.04
C GLY A 178 12.07 -3.46 -13.07
N GLY A 179 11.76 -4.51 -12.27
CA GLY A 179 12.50 -5.78 -12.31
C GLY A 179 13.86 -5.80 -11.58
N ASP A 180 14.56 -6.93 -11.63
CA ASP A 180 15.69 -7.30 -10.76
C ASP A 180 17.06 -6.72 -11.12
N GLU A 181 17.20 -5.74 -12.04
CA GLU A 181 18.48 -5.15 -12.39
C GLU A 181 18.56 -3.65 -12.09
N GLU A 182 19.66 -3.26 -11.41
CA GLU A 182 20.06 -1.86 -11.17
C GLU A 182 20.52 -1.21 -12.48
N LEU A 183 19.72 -0.33 -13.06
CA LEU A 183 20.19 0.62 -14.05
C LEU A 183 19.58 1.98 -13.75
N GLY A 184 20.42 2.95 -13.42
CA GLY A 184 20.07 4.34 -13.28
C GLY A 184 19.47 4.86 -14.60
N ALA A 185 18.20 5.20 -14.59
CA ALA A 185 17.55 5.86 -15.70
C ALA A 185 17.92 7.34 -15.68
N GLU A 186 18.63 7.81 -16.70
CA GLU A 186 18.80 9.24 -16.95
C GLU A 186 17.42 9.87 -17.24
N VAL A 187 17.09 10.92 -16.49
CA VAL A 187 15.87 11.71 -16.65
C VAL A 187 15.91 12.39 -18.01
N THR A 188 15.01 12.02 -18.91
CA THR A 188 14.90 12.64 -20.24
C THR A 188 13.97 13.87 -20.19
N ARG A 189 14.09 14.77 -21.20
CA ARG A 189 13.32 16.04 -21.27
C ARG A 189 11.78 15.83 -21.32
N ASP A 190 11.30 14.67 -21.74
CA ASP A 190 9.87 14.32 -21.78
C ASP A 190 9.28 14.08 -20.38
N ASP A 191 10.12 13.78 -19.37
CA ASP A 191 9.68 13.55 -18.00
C ASP A 191 9.15 14.83 -17.29
N VAL A 192 9.51 16.00 -17.79
CA VAL A 192 9.10 17.29 -17.18
C VAL A 192 7.65 17.65 -17.52
N GLU A 193 7.16 17.29 -18.72
CA GLU A 193 5.77 17.58 -19.12
C GLU A 193 4.75 16.65 -18.45
N ASP A 194 5.16 15.47 -18.02
CA ASP A 194 4.31 14.47 -17.35
C ASP A 194 4.46 14.46 -15.81
N ALA A 195 5.16 15.43 -15.23
CA ALA A 195 5.37 15.54 -13.77
C ALA A 195 4.09 15.42 -12.93
N PRO A 196 2.93 16.01 -13.31
CA PRO A 196 1.68 15.83 -12.57
C PRO A 196 1.18 14.38 -12.58
N ILE A 197 1.35 13.65 -13.69
CA ILE A 197 0.93 12.25 -13.82
C ILE A 197 1.82 11.34 -12.98
N VAL A 198 3.12 11.60 -12.98
CA VAL A 198 4.11 10.89 -12.15
C VAL A 198 3.76 11.04 -10.67
N ARG A 199 3.51 12.28 -10.22
CA ARG A 199 3.10 12.58 -8.84
C ARG A 199 1.79 11.90 -8.47
N PHE A 200 0.79 11.95 -9.35
CA PHE A 200 -0.49 11.30 -9.12
C PHE A 200 -0.35 9.78 -8.95
N VAL A 201 0.34 9.09 -9.87
CA VAL A 201 0.55 7.64 -9.80
C VAL A 201 1.30 7.27 -8.52
N ASN A 202 2.40 7.97 -8.21
CA ASN A 202 3.19 7.72 -7.01
C ASN A 202 2.36 7.96 -5.73
N LYS A 203 1.56 9.03 -5.68
CA LYS A 203 0.66 9.33 -4.56
C LYS A 203 -0.39 8.24 -4.36
N VAL A 204 -1.04 7.77 -5.44
CA VAL A 204 -2.00 6.65 -5.37
C VAL A 204 -1.35 5.38 -4.84
N MET A 205 -0.15 5.04 -5.32
CA MET A 205 0.58 3.85 -4.87
C MET A 205 0.95 3.95 -3.38
N LEU A 206 1.46 5.10 -2.94
CA LEU A 206 1.79 5.34 -1.53
C LEU A 206 0.56 5.32 -0.62
N ASP A 207 -0.53 5.97 -1.05
CA ASP A 207 -1.79 5.97 -0.30
C ASP A 207 -2.36 4.56 -0.17
N ALA A 208 -2.28 3.75 -1.22
CA ALA A 208 -2.67 2.34 -1.19
C ALA A 208 -1.85 1.54 -0.17
N ILE A 209 -0.51 1.73 -0.13
CA ILE A 209 0.36 1.07 0.85
C ILE A 209 -0.01 1.51 2.28
N ARG A 210 -0.17 2.81 2.53
CA ARG A 210 -0.51 3.37 3.85
C ARG A 210 -1.85 2.87 4.37
N ARG A 211 -2.85 2.74 3.49
CA ARG A 211 -4.18 2.21 3.84
C ARG A 211 -4.22 0.68 3.93
N GLY A 212 -3.12 -0.01 3.63
CA GLY A 212 -3.07 -1.48 3.64
C GLY A 212 -3.93 -2.12 2.55
N ALA A 213 -4.05 -1.46 1.39
CA ALA A 213 -4.75 -2.02 0.24
C ALA A 213 -3.99 -3.23 -0.31
N SER A 214 -4.72 -4.21 -0.85
CA SER A 214 -4.15 -5.36 -1.54
C SER A 214 -3.97 -5.11 -3.04
N ASP A 215 -4.88 -4.35 -3.65
CA ASP A 215 -4.87 -4.10 -5.09
C ASP A 215 -5.28 -2.65 -5.40
N ILE A 216 -4.72 -2.09 -6.48
CA ILE A 216 -5.07 -0.80 -7.05
C ILE A 216 -5.64 -1.06 -8.44
N HIS A 217 -6.83 -0.56 -8.71
CA HIS A 217 -7.52 -0.71 -9.99
C HIS A 217 -7.62 0.64 -10.70
N PHE A 218 -7.06 0.75 -11.89
CA PHE A 218 -7.23 1.86 -12.82
C PHE A 218 -8.20 1.43 -13.92
N GLU A 219 -9.35 2.06 -13.99
CA GLU A 219 -10.47 1.57 -14.80
C GLU A 219 -11.04 2.65 -15.72
N PRO A 220 -10.78 2.55 -17.06
CA PRO A 220 -11.36 3.44 -18.03
C PRO A 220 -12.80 3.01 -18.39
N TYR A 221 -13.69 4.00 -18.46
CA TYR A 221 -15.06 3.88 -18.94
C TYR A 221 -15.32 4.95 -20.01
N GLU A 222 -16.49 4.94 -20.64
CA GLU A 222 -16.85 5.87 -21.71
C GLU A 222 -16.70 7.34 -21.32
N LYS A 223 -17.20 7.70 -20.13
CA LYS A 223 -17.24 9.10 -19.65
C LYS A 223 -16.46 9.33 -18.38
N THR A 224 -15.96 8.29 -17.76
CA THR A 224 -15.25 8.36 -16.48
C THR A 224 -14.01 7.50 -16.48
N PHE A 225 -13.00 7.95 -15.79
CA PHE A 225 -11.84 7.14 -15.43
C PHE A 225 -11.75 7.11 -13.91
N ARG A 226 -11.78 5.94 -13.30
CA ARG A 226 -11.78 5.83 -11.85
C ARG A 226 -10.63 5.00 -11.33
N VAL A 227 -10.17 5.33 -10.12
CA VAL A 227 -9.19 4.57 -9.37
C VAL A 227 -9.85 4.01 -8.12
N ARG A 228 -9.74 2.70 -7.94
CA ARG A 228 -10.26 2.01 -6.75
C ARG A 228 -9.16 1.26 -6.03
N LEU A 229 -9.21 1.25 -4.71
CA LEU A 229 -8.38 0.42 -3.86
C LEU A 229 -9.19 -0.76 -3.32
N ARG A 230 -8.59 -1.94 -3.30
CA ARG A 230 -9.16 -3.08 -2.57
C ARG A 230 -8.60 -3.09 -1.17
N MET A 231 -9.44 -2.77 -0.19
CA MET A 231 -9.09 -2.76 1.23
C MET A 231 -9.94 -3.81 1.95
N ASP A 232 -9.29 -4.69 2.70
CA ASP A 232 -9.96 -5.80 3.41
C ASP A 232 -10.94 -6.60 2.53
N GLY A 233 -10.59 -6.82 1.26
CA GLY A 233 -11.38 -7.55 0.27
C GLY A 233 -12.42 -6.71 -0.50
N VAL A 234 -12.74 -5.48 -0.05
CA VAL A 234 -13.77 -4.61 -0.66
C VAL A 234 -13.13 -3.53 -1.52
N LEU A 235 -13.67 -3.31 -2.73
CA LEU A 235 -13.26 -2.24 -3.62
C LEU A 235 -13.90 -0.92 -3.23
N LYS A 236 -13.08 0.12 -3.03
CA LYS A 236 -13.51 1.49 -2.73
C LYS A 236 -12.90 2.47 -3.71
N GLU A 237 -13.71 3.36 -4.25
CA GLU A 237 -13.24 4.42 -5.12
C GLU A 237 -12.51 5.49 -4.31
N VAL A 238 -11.33 5.91 -4.81
CA VAL A 238 -10.48 6.90 -4.15
C VAL A 238 -10.18 8.11 -5.02
N ALA A 239 -10.30 7.97 -6.34
CA ALA A 239 -10.04 9.06 -7.27
C ALA A 239 -10.79 8.87 -8.60
N GLN A 240 -11.14 10.00 -9.25
CA GLN A 240 -11.71 10.07 -10.60
C GLN A 240 -10.92 11.09 -11.43
N PRO A 241 -9.73 10.74 -11.93
CA PRO A 241 -9.01 11.63 -12.82
C PRO A 241 -9.75 11.81 -14.16
N PRO A 242 -9.48 12.90 -14.91
CA PRO A 242 -10.07 13.14 -16.21
C PRO A 242 -9.82 11.98 -17.19
N VAL A 243 -10.82 11.63 -17.99
CA VAL A 243 -10.74 10.52 -18.97
C VAL A 243 -9.59 10.72 -19.96
N GLN A 244 -9.27 11.99 -20.30
CA GLN A 244 -8.18 12.33 -21.22
C GLN A 244 -6.80 11.90 -20.69
N LEU A 245 -6.64 11.74 -19.37
CA LEU A 245 -5.39 11.29 -18.75
C LEU A 245 -5.26 9.76 -18.70
N ALA A 246 -6.32 9.00 -18.99
CA ALA A 246 -6.30 7.55 -18.89
C ALA A 246 -5.15 6.91 -19.71
N GLY A 247 -4.96 7.35 -20.98
CA GLY A 247 -3.89 6.86 -21.82
C GLY A 247 -2.49 7.18 -21.32
N LYS A 248 -2.29 8.37 -20.76
CA LYS A 248 -1.00 8.79 -20.19
C LYS A 248 -0.68 8.06 -18.87
N ILE A 249 -1.67 7.89 -18.00
CA ILE A 249 -1.53 7.10 -16.75
C ILE A 249 -1.19 5.64 -17.09
N SER A 250 -1.88 5.05 -18.07
CA SER A 250 -1.58 3.68 -18.53
C SER A 250 -0.17 3.57 -19.09
N ALA A 251 0.25 4.52 -19.93
CA ALA A 251 1.61 4.56 -20.48
C ALA A 251 2.67 4.66 -19.37
N ARG A 252 2.46 5.55 -18.39
CA ARG A 252 3.39 5.69 -17.25
C ARG A 252 3.52 4.40 -16.45
N LEU A 253 2.41 3.73 -16.12
CA LEU A 253 2.41 2.45 -15.40
C LEU A 253 3.13 1.35 -16.18
N LYS A 254 2.94 1.31 -17.53
CA LYS A 254 3.66 0.36 -18.40
C LYS A 254 5.17 0.61 -18.42
N VAL A 255 5.58 1.88 -18.52
CA VAL A 255 7.01 2.25 -18.44
C VAL A 255 7.61 1.79 -17.11
N MET A 256 6.92 2.07 -16.00
CA MET A 256 7.37 1.65 -14.66
C MET A 256 7.51 0.13 -14.53
N SER A 257 6.70 -0.64 -15.28
CA SER A 257 6.69 -2.10 -15.28
C SER A 257 7.51 -2.73 -16.39
N ARG A 258 8.22 -1.93 -17.23
CA ARG A 258 8.96 -2.35 -18.42
C ARG A 258 8.10 -3.12 -19.44
N LEU A 259 6.84 -2.72 -19.60
CA LEU A 259 5.91 -3.27 -20.57
C LEU A 259 5.93 -2.48 -21.88
N ASP A 260 5.50 -3.11 -22.97
CA ASP A 260 5.38 -2.44 -24.27
C ASP A 260 4.22 -1.43 -24.24
N VAL A 261 4.56 -0.13 -24.31
CA VAL A 261 3.62 0.99 -24.29
C VAL A 261 2.82 1.09 -25.60
N ALA A 262 3.42 0.67 -26.71
CA ALA A 262 2.79 0.73 -28.02
C ALA A 262 1.72 -0.36 -28.21
N GLU A 263 1.93 -1.54 -27.62
CA GLU A 263 0.97 -2.64 -27.70
C GLU A 263 -0.16 -2.47 -26.67
N ARG A 264 -1.40 -2.31 -27.16
CA ARG A 264 -2.61 -2.06 -26.36
C ARG A 264 -3.74 -3.06 -26.61
N ARG A 265 -3.51 -4.05 -27.45
CA ARG A 265 -4.52 -4.99 -27.95
C ARG A 265 -4.52 -6.32 -27.21
N VAL A 266 -3.45 -6.61 -26.48
CA VAL A 266 -3.27 -7.86 -25.72
C VAL A 266 -2.96 -7.58 -24.26
N PRO A 267 -3.32 -8.46 -23.33
CA PRO A 267 -2.93 -8.36 -21.94
C PRO A 267 -1.40 -8.44 -21.78
N GLN A 268 -0.86 -7.71 -20.82
CA GLN A 268 0.54 -7.74 -20.44
C GLN A 268 0.68 -7.82 -18.93
N ASP A 269 1.68 -8.55 -18.46
CA ASP A 269 2.02 -8.67 -17.04
C ASP A 269 3.43 -8.15 -16.78
N GLY A 270 3.62 -7.40 -15.69
CA GLY A 270 4.89 -6.81 -15.31
C GLY A 270 5.04 -6.63 -13.80
N ARG A 271 6.18 -6.10 -13.40
CA ARG A 271 6.51 -5.84 -12.00
C ARG A 271 7.06 -4.44 -11.82
N ILE A 272 6.72 -3.81 -10.69
CA ILE A 272 7.26 -2.53 -10.25
C ILE A 272 7.83 -2.74 -8.85
N LYS A 273 9.04 -2.25 -8.60
CA LYS A 273 9.65 -2.21 -7.27
C LYS A 273 9.75 -0.77 -6.81
N MET A 274 9.13 -0.45 -5.68
CA MET A 274 9.14 0.88 -5.06
C MET A 274 9.91 0.83 -3.74
N ARG A 275 11.00 1.59 -3.65
CA ARG A 275 11.77 1.74 -2.40
C ARG A 275 11.18 2.87 -1.56
N LEU A 276 10.68 2.53 -0.38
CA LEU A 276 10.17 3.49 0.61
C LEU A 276 11.26 3.99 1.56
N SER A 277 12.27 3.17 1.80
CA SER A 277 13.44 3.50 2.62
C SER A 277 14.63 2.60 2.23
N LYS A 278 15.81 2.85 2.82
CA LYS A 278 17.00 2.00 2.62
C LYS A 278 16.76 0.51 2.96
N THR A 279 15.81 0.25 3.86
CA THR A 279 15.51 -1.10 4.38
C THR A 279 14.15 -1.63 3.96
N ARG A 280 13.28 -0.82 3.34
CA ARG A 280 11.91 -1.22 2.97
C ARG A 280 11.63 -0.94 1.51
N ALA A 281 11.35 -1.99 0.76
CA ALA A 281 10.85 -1.94 -0.60
C ALA A 281 9.53 -2.69 -0.69
N ILE A 282 8.65 -2.23 -1.56
CA ILE A 282 7.36 -2.86 -1.86
C ILE A 282 7.38 -3.25 -3.34
N ASP A 283 7.03 -4.48 -3.61
CA ASP A 283 6.86 -4.99 -4.97
C ASP A 283 5.39 -4.89 -5.39
N PHE A 284 5.17 -4.52 -6.65
CA PHE A 284 3.85 -4.53 -7.27
C PHE A 284 3.86 -5.45 -8.47
N ARG A 285 2.85 -6.29 -8.57
CA ARG A 285 2.56 -7.06 -9.77
C ARG A 285 1.50 -6.34 -10.57
N MET A 286 1.83 -5.94 -11.78
CA MET A 286 0.95 -5.24 -12.71
C MET A 286 0.37 -6.21 -13.72
N SER A 287 -0.93 -6.09 -13.98
CA SER A 287 -1.60 -6.75 -15.10
C SER A 287 -2.44 -5.74 -15.87
N THR A 288 -2.32 -5.74 -17.20
CA THR A 288 -3.13 -4.93 -18.11
C THR A 288 -4.13 -5.79 -18.84
N CYS A 289 -5.30 -5.24 -19.10
CA CYS A 289 -6.32 -5.90 -19.91
C CYS A 289 -7.00 -4.88 -20.83
N PRO A 290 -6.96 -5.07 -22.16
CA PRO A 290 -7.70 -4.25 -23.10
C PRO A 290 -9.20 -4.28 -22.81
N THR A 291 -9.83 -3.10 -22.79
CA THR A 291 -11.29 -2.95 -22.66
C THR A 291 -11.82 -2.05 -23.76
N LEU A 292 -13.14 -1.90 -23.87
CA LEU A 292 -13.79 -1.06 -24.89
C LEU A 292 -13.31 0.42 -24.85
N PHE A 293 -12.93 0.92 -23.67
CA PHE A 293 -12.61 2.33 -23.47
C PHE A 293 -11.14 2.59 -23.10
N GLY A 294 -10.28 1.58 -23.27
CA GLY A 294 -8.86 1.63 -22.98
C GLY A 294 -8.38 0.44 -22.16
N GLU A 295 -7.14 0.49 -21.68
CA GLU A 295 -6.57 -0.60 -20.89
C GLU A 295 -6.97 -0.45 -19.41
N LYS A 296 -7.65 -1.46 -18.87
CA LYS A 296 -7.79 -1.63 -17.42
C LYS A 296 -6.47 -2.13 -16.86
N ILE A 297 -5.99 -1.51 -15.78
CA ILE A 297 -4.76 -1.90 -15.10
C ILE A 297 -5.06 -2.25 -13.65
N VAL A 298 -4.47 -3.34 -13.19
CA VAL A 298 -4.52 -3.76 -11.79
C VAL A 298 -3.09 -3.91 -11.27
N LEU A 299 -2.80 -3.23 -10.17
CA LEU A 299 -1.55 -3.38 -9.42
C LEU A 299 -1.85 -4.14 -8.14
N ARG A 300 -1.28 -5.33 -7.96
CA ARG A 300 -1.30 -6.07 -6.70
C ARG A 300 -0.10 -5.67 -5.86
N ILE A 301 -0.34 -5.30 -4.61
CA ILE A 301 0.70 -4.90 -3.66
C ILE A 301 1.24 -6.15 -2.98
N LEU A 302 2.55 -6.37 -3.08
CA LEU A 302 3.26 -7.50 -2.48
C LEU A 302 4.14 -6.95 -1.35
N ASP A 303 3.59 -6.87 -0.14
CA ASP A 303 4.32 -6.40 1.04
C ASP A 303 4.92 -7.61 1.77
N SER A 304 6.25 -7.75 1.70
CA SER A 304 7.00 -8.83 2.35
C SER A 304 6.80 -8.88 3.87
N SER A 305 6.46 -7.76 4.51
CA SER A 305 6.19 -7.74 5.95
C SER A 305 4.98 -8.59 6.35
N GLN A 306 4.03 -8.82 5.44
CA GLN A 306 2.87 -9.67 5.69
C GLN A 306 3.21 -11.17 5.70
N ALA A 307 4.27 -11.60 5.02
CA ALA A 307 4.74 -12.99 5.07
C ALA A 307 5.55 -13.30 6.33
N MET A 308 6.04 -12.28 7.01
CA MET A 308 6.80 -12.40 8.26
C MET A 308 5.91 -12.37 9.51
N LEU A 309 4.58 -12.42 9.32
CA LEU A 309 3.65 -12.51 10.45
C LEU A 309 3.87 -13.83 11.21
N GLY A 310 4.14 -13.73 12.51
CA GLY A 310 4.21 -14.91 13.37
C GLY A 310 2.85 -15.65 13.42
N ILE A 311 2.88 -16.93 13.73
CA ILE A 311 1.66 -17.79 13.79
C ILE A 311 0.58 -17.21 14.72
N ASP A 312 0.98 -16.49 15.77
CA ASP A 312 0.06 -15.86 16.74
C ASP A 312 -0.76 -14.72 16.11
N ALA A 313 -0.24 -14.06 15.07
CA ALA A 313 -0.95 -12.99 14.38
C ALA A 313 -2.02 -13.50 13.40
N LEU A 314 -1.97 -14.76 13.00
CA LEU A 314 -2.91 -15.35 12.04
C LEU A 314 -4.31 -15.56 12.62
N GLY A 315 -4.42 -15.69 13.95
CA GLY A 315 -5.70 -15.82 14.64
C GLY A 315 -6.19 -17.26 14.79
N TYR A 316 -5.30 -18.24 14.77
CA TYR A 316 -5.62 -19.61 15.18
C TYR A 316 -6.09 -19.64 16.64
N GLU A 317 -7.01 -20.55 16.98
CA GLU A 317 -7.26 -20.91 18.37
C GLU A 317 -6.08 -21.72 18.92
N SER A 318 -5.88 -21.70 20.24
CA SER A 318 -4.67 -22.30 20.86
C SER A 318 -4.49 -23.76 20.47
N PHE A 319 -5.56 -24.56 20.53
CA PHE A 319 -5.50 -25.98 20.14
C PHE A 319 -5.24 -26.20 18.64
N GLN A 320 -5.77 -25.31 17.76
CA GLN A 320 -5.52 -25.36 16.31
C GLN A 320 -4.06 -25.03 16.00
N ARG A 321 -3.52 -24.00 16.67
CA ARG A 321 -2.12 -23.61 16.57
C ARG A 321 -1.19 -24.74 16.99
N GLU A 322 -1.46 -25.36 18.15
CA GLU A 322 -0.68 -26.50 18.67
C GLU A 322 -0.70 -27.67 17.70
N LEU A 323 -1.86 -27.97 17.13
CA LEU A 323 -2.01 -29.05 16.14
C LEU A 323 -1.20 -28.73 14.87
N TYR A 324 -1.24 -27.51 14.36
CA TYR A 324 -0.44 -27.10 13.20
C TYR A 324 1.06 -27.23 13.50
N LEU A 325 1.54 -26.70 14.64
CA LEU A 325 2.94 -26.80 15.05
C LEU A 325 3.39 -28.24 15.24
N LYS A 326 2.55 -29.11 15.82
CA LYS A 326 2.79 -30.55 15.96
C LYS A 326 3.05 -31.20 14.59
N HIS A 327 2.27 -30.82 13.58
CA HIS A 327 2.40 -31.41 12.23
C HIS A 327 3.58 -30.80 11.44
N LEU A 328 3.90 -29.51 11.63
CA LEU A 328 5.13 -28.92 11.08
C LEU A 328 6.40 -29.56 11.62
N ALA A 329 6.38 -30.05 12.86
CA ALA A 329 7.54 -30.71 13.47
C ALA A 329 7.73 -32.18 13.02
N LYS A 330 6.81 -32.78 12.24
CA LYS A 330 6.95 -34.12 11.70
C LYS A 330 8.02 -34.14 10.61
N PRO A 331 8.86 -35.19 10.54
CA PRO A 331 9.90 -35.29 9.51
C PRO A 331 9.34 -35.56 8.11
N GLN A 332 8.12 -36.08 8.02
CA GLN A 332 7.47 -36.40 6.75
C GLN A 332 5.96 -36.33 6.86
N GLY A 333 5.30 -36.27 5.72
CA GLY A 333 3.85 -36.20 5.59
C GLY A 333 3.44 -34.97 4.76
N MET A 334 2.13 -34.81 4.56
CA MET A 334 1.59 -33.72 3.77
C MET A 334 0.64 -32.87 4.60
N ILE A 335 0.87 -31.55 4.57
CA ILE A 335 -0.03 -30.55 5.13
C ILE A 335 -0.68 -29.79 3.97
N LEU A 336 -2.01 -29.74 3.95
CA LEU A 336 -2.79 -29.07 2.93
C LEU A 336 -3.49 -27.85 3.50
N VAL A 337 -3.32 -26.70 2.86
CA VAL A 337 -4.08 -25.47 3.18
C VAL A 337 -5.07 -25.22 2.07
N THR A 338 -6.35 -25.13 2.38
CA THR A 338 -7.41 -25.01 1.39
C THR A 338 -8.31 -23.79 1.62
N GLY A 339 -9.02 -23.37 0.59
CA GLY A 339 -9.93 -22.24 0.61
C GLY A 339 -9.94 -21.50 -0.73
N PRO A 340 -10.86 -20.55 -0.93
CA PRO A 340 -10.94 -19.74 -2.13
C PRO A 340 -9.73 -18.80 -2.29
N THR A 341 -9.65 -18.17 -3.45
CA THR A 341 -8.66 -17.10 -3.70
C THR A 341 -8.85 -15.96 -2.69
N GLY A 342 -7.76 -15.47 -2.12
CA GLY A 342 -7.80 -14.40 -1.13
C GLY A 342 -8.12 -14.83 0.30
N SER A 343 -8.24 -16.15 0.59
CA SER A 343 -8.44 -16.65 1.97
C SER A 343 -7.17 -16.62 2.84
N GLY A 344 -6.01 -16.22 2.29
CA GLY A 344 -4.75 -16.11 3.04
C GLY A 344 -3.90 -17.38 3.08
N LYS A 345 -4.13 -18.37 2.20
CA LYS A 345 -3.38 -19.64 2.14
C LYS A 345 -1.87 -19.44 2.07
N THR A 346 -1.41 -18.55 1.18
CA THR A 346 0.01 -18.25 1.01
C THR A 346 0.66 -17.75 2.31
N VAL A 347 -0.03 -16.88 3.05
CA VAL A 347 0.48 -16.36 4.33
C VAL A 347 0.60 -17.48 5.36
N SER A 348 -0.39 -18.39 5.45
CA SER A 348 -0.33 -19.55 6.36
C SER A 348 0.81 -20.50 6.00
N LEU A 349 1.01 -20.80 4.70
CA LEU A 349 2.13 -21.63 4.24
C LEU A 349 3.48 -20.95 4.52
N TYR A 350 3.64 -19.67 4.17
CA TYR A 350 4.89 -18.93 4.40
C TYR A 350 5.22 -18.82 5.88
N THR A 351 4.20 -18.62 6.75
CA THR A 351 4.41 -18.70 8.20
C THR A 351 4.93 -20.06 8.64
N GLY A 352 4.39 -21.14 8.08
CA GLY A 352 4.89 -22.50 8.31
C GLY A 352 6.33 -22.70 7.83
N LEU A 353 6.64 -22.23 6.62
CA LEU A 353 8.00 -22.27 6.08
C LEU A 353 8.98 -21.46 6.93
N ASN A 354 8.61 -20.27 7.40
CA ASN A 354 9.46 -19.45 8.26
C ASN A 354 9.78 -20.11 9.59
N ILE A 355 8.84 -20.90 10.16
CA ILE A 355 9.06 -21.68 11.38
C ILE A 355 10.07 -22.80 11.13
N LEU A 356 10.03 -23.40 9.94
CA LEU A 356 10.90 -24.50 9.53
C LEU A 356 12.26 -24.02 8.99
N ASN A 357 12.38 -22.77 8.57
CA ASN A 357 13.55 -22.21 7.92
C ASN A 357 14.69 -21.98 8.92
N LYS A 358 15.48 -23.01 9.11
CA LYS A 358 16.68 -23.02 9.96
C LYS A 358 17.91 -23.33 9.09
N GLU A 359 19.10 -23.09 9.62
CA GLU A 359 20.36 -23.29 8.90
C GLU A 359 20.60 -24.76 8.48
N ASP A 360 20.00 -25.69 9.18
CA ASP A 360 20.11 -27.14 8.99
C ASP A 360 18.96 -27.74 8.15
N THR A 361 18.09 -26.93 7.59
CA THR A 361 16.88 -27.38 6.88
C THR A 361 16.87 -26.93 5.42
N ASN A 362 16.89 -27.85 4.48
CA ASN A 362 16.81 -27.55 3.05
C ASN A 362 15.35 -27.46 2.60
N ILE A 363 14.90 -26.24 2.28
CA ILE A 363 13.53 -25.96 1.86
C ILE A 363 13.52 -25.57 0.38
N SER A 364 12.67 -26.24 -0.42
CA SER A 364 12.45 -25.93 -1.83
C SER A 364 10.98 -25.68 -2.12
N THR A 365 10.66 -24.62 -2.88
CA THR A 365 9.29 -24.28 -3.25
C THR A 365 9.10 -24.15 -4.75
N ALA A 366 7.97 -24.62 -5.28
CA ALA A 366 7.52 -24.37 -6.65
C ALA A 366 6.25 -23.53 -6.62
N GLU A 367 6.26 -22.38 -7.27
CA GLU A 367 5.20 -21.37 -7.17
C GLU A 367 4.87 -20.75 -8.55
N ASP A 368 3.65 -20.23 -8.74
CA ASP A 368 3.16 -19.68 -10.03
C ASP A 368 2.58 -18.26 -9.88
N PRO A 369 3.45 -17.23 -9.74
CA PRO A 369 4.82 -17.27 -9.29
C PRO A 369 4.96 -17.10 -7.77
N ALA A 370 6.19 -17.10 -7.24
CA ALA A 370 6.47 -16.72 -5.85
C ALA A 370 5.96 -15.31 -5.57
N GLU A 371 5.15 -15.17 -4.52
CA GLU A 371 4.53 -13.89 -4.15
C GLU A 371 5.56 -13.00 -3.42
N ILE A 372 6.39 -13.58 -2.58
CA ILE A 372 7.35 -12.88 -1.72
C ILE A 372 8.63 -13.70 -1.66
N ASN A 373 9.78 -13.03 -1.74
CA ASN A 373 11.08 -13.67 -1.57
C ASN A 373 11.31 -14.00 -0.08
N LEU A 374 11.56 -15.27 0.21
CA LEU A 374 11.90 -15.79 1.54
C LEU A 374 13.39 -16.10 1.61
N PRO A 375 14.21 -15.29 2.33
CA PRO A 375 15.62 -15.60 2.51
C PRO A 375 15.81 -16.98 3.13
N GLY A 376 16.74 -17.77 2.60
CA GLY A 376 17.02 -19.13 3.07
C GLY A 376 16.14 -20.22 2.44
N VAL A 377 15.19 -19.89 1.56
CA VAL A 377 14.32 -20.82 0.84
C VAL A 377 14.66 -20.84 -0.65
N ASN A 378 14.79 -22.01 -1.24
CA ASN A 378 15.00 -22.20 -2.67
C ASN A 378 13.68 -22.09 -3.43
N GLN A 379 13.30 -20.90 -3.85
CA GLN A 379 12.00 -20.63 -4.51
C GLN A 379 12.14 -20.74 -6.04
N VAL A 380 11.33 -21.58 -6.67
CA VAL A 380 11.27 -21.77 -8.11
C VAL A 380 9.96 -21.23 -8.67
N ASN A 381 10.04 -20.29 -9.60
CA ASN A 381 8.91 -19.85 -10.39
C ASN A 381 8.62 -20.83 -11.51
N VAL A 382 7.41 -21.38 -11.54
CA VAL A 382 6.93 -22.24 -12.63
C VAL A 382 6.88 -21.43 -13.94
N ASN A 383 7.30 -22.06 -15.04
CA ASN A 383 7.26 -21.50 -16.37
C ASN A 383 6.85 -22.56 -17.40
N ASN A 384 5.57 -22.64 -17.66
CA ASN A 384 4.99 -23.63 -18.58
C ASN A 384 5.49 -23.47 -20.02
N LYS A 385 5.93 -22.24 -20.42
CA LYS A 385 6.42 -21.98 -21.79
C LYS A 385 7.71 -22.75 -22.11
N VAL A 386 8.54 -22.97 -21.08
CA VAL A 386 9.81 -23.72 -21.21
C VAL A 386 9.72 -25.14 -20.63
N GLY A 387 8.52 -25.58 -20.25
CA GLY A 387 8.30 -26.93 -19.68
C GLY A 387 8.64 -27.07 -18.20
N LEU A 388 8.95 -25.97 -17.47
CA LEU A 388 9.15 -25.99 -16.04
C LEU A 388 7.78 -25.94 -15.33
N THR A 389 7.09 -27.07 -15.28
CA THR A 389 5.80 -27.26 -14.60
C THR A 389 5.99 -27.56 -13.11
N PHE A 390 4.92 -27.56 -12.31
CA PHE A 390 4.96 -28.01 -10.92
C PHE A 390 5.52 -29.44 -10.79
N ALA A 391 5.06 -30.36 -11.64
CA ALA A 391 5.56 -31.74 -11.66
C ALA A 391 7.05 -31.83 -12.02
N ALA A 392 7.51 -31.03 -12.99
CA ALA A 392 8.92 -30.99 -13.37
C ALA A 392 9.81 -30.44 -12.26
N ALA A 393 9.37 -29.37 -11.59
CA ALA A 393 10.06 -28.79 -10.43
C ALA A 393 10.18 -29.79 -9.28
N LEU A 394 9.05 -30.45 -8.90
CA LEU A 394 9.03 -31.48 -7.86
C LEU A 394 9.99 -32.62 -8.13
N ARG A 395 9.99 -33.16 -9.37
CA ARG A 395 10.97 -34.22 -9.73
C ARG A 395 12.41 -33.75 -9.60
N SER A 396 12.68 -32.49 -9.84
CA SER A 396 14.00 -31.92 -9.63
C SER A 396 14.35 -31.81 -8.16
N PHE A 397 13.43 -31.31 -7.33
CA PHE A 397 13.65 -31.17 -5.88
C PHE A 397 14.01 -32.51 -5.22
N LEU A 398 13.32 -33.60 -5.55
CA LEU A 398 13.63 -34.93 -5.01
C LEU A 398 15.04 -35.45 -5.31
N ARG A 399 15.83 -34.74 -6.14
CA ARG A 399 17.25 -35.01 -6.40
C ARG A 399 18.19 -33.95 -5.81
N GLN A 400 17.63 -32.98 -5.07
CA GLN A 400 18.34 -31.87 -4.45
C GLN A 400 18.39 -31.97 -2.93
N ASP A 401 18.15 -33.17 -2.39
CA ASP A 401 18.17 -33.49 -0.94
C ASP A 401 17.33 -32.51 -0.10
N PRO A 402 16.02 -32.31 -0.38
CA PRO A 402 15.18 -31.43 0.36
C PRO A 402 14.66 -32.10 1.62
N ASP A 403 14.56 -31.34 2.74
CA ASP A 403 13.81 -31.77 3.94
C ASP A 403 12.35 -31.38 3.81
N VAL A 404 12.10 -30.18 3.28
CA VAL A 404 10.77 -29.59 3.13
C VAL A 404 10.53 -29.15 1.69
N VAL A 405 9.40 -29.56 1.15
CA VAL A 405 8.96 -29.19 -0.19
C VAL A 405 7.62 -28.45 -0.12
N MET A 406 7.51 -27.29 -0.73
CA MET A 406 6.23 -26.62 -0.92
C MET A 406 5.84 -26.59 -2.41
N VAL A 407 4.60 -26.97 -2.68
CA VAL A 407 3.97 -26.83 -3.99
C VAL A 407 2.86 -25.81 -3.86
N GLY A 408 2.98 -24.70 -4.59
CA GLY A 408 2.04 -23.58 -4.49
C GLY A 408 0.58 -24.02 -4.58
N GLU A 409 0.28 -24.90 -5.52
CA GLU A 409 -1.03 -25.56 -5.63
C GLU A 409 -0.95 -26.90 -6.39
N ILE A 410 -1.89 -27.81 -6.09
CA ILE A 410 -2.08 -29.07 -6.81
C ILE A 410 -3.31 -28.90 -7.72
N ARG A 411 -3.09 -28.97 -9.05
CA ARG A 411 -4.14 -28.82 -10.07
C ARG A 411 -4.44 -30.11 -10.83
N ASP A 412 -3.51 -31.04 -10.86
CA ASP A 412 -3.54 -32.24 -11.70
C ASP A 412 -3.04 -33.47 -10.95
N LEU A 413 -3.40 -34.66 -11.46
CA LEU A 413 -3.05 -35.96 -10.88
C LEU A 413 -1.54 -36.15 -10.80
N GLU A 414 -0.79 -35.78 -11.85
CA GLU A 414 0.66 -35.95 -11.91
C GLU A 414 1.37 -35.24 -10.76
N THR A 415 1.04 -33.96 -10.55
CA THR A 415 1.58 -33.16 -9.43
C THR A 415 1.17 -33.76 -8.08
N ALA A 416 -0.10 -34.21 -7.93
CA ALA A 416 -0.60 -34.85 -6.71
C ALA A 416 0.18 -36.12 -6.37
N GLU A 417 0.37 -37.03 -7.34
CA GLU A 417 1.07 -38.31 -7.13
C GLU A 417 2.53 -38.10 -6.72
N ILE A 418 3.25 -37.13 -7.35
CA ILE A 418 4.65 -36.86 -7.01
C ILE A 418 4.74 -36.27 -5.60
N ALA A 419 3.87 -35.31 -5.26
CA ALA A 419 3.81 -34.68 -3.94
C ALA A 419 3.51 -35.68 -2.82
N LEU A 420 2.52 -36.55 -3.03
CA LEU A 420 2.16 -37.61 -2.08
C LEU A 420 3.28 -38.65 -1.91
N LYS A 421 3.94 -39.02 -3.02
CA LYS A 421 5.11 -39.91 -2.97
C LYS A 421 6.26 -39.29 -2.19
N ALA A 422 6.54 -37.99 -2.38
CA ALA A 422 7.53 -37.27 -1.59
C ALA A 422 7.20 -37.33 -0.09
N ALA A 423 5.92 -37.08 0.27
CA ALA A 423 5.43 -37.17 1.65
C ALA A 423 5.54 -38.58 2.28
N GLN A 424 5.58 -39.65 1.47
CA GLN A 424 5.79 -41.02 1.92
C GLN A 424 7.26 -41.42 2.06
N THR A 425 8.15 -40.69 1.41
CA THR A 425 9.57 -41.04 1.27
C THR A 425 10.51 -40.12 2.07
N GLY A 426 10.06 -39.57 3.17
CA GLY A 426 10.91 -38.86 4.12
C GLY A 426 10.87 -37.34 4.04
N HIS A 427 9.94 -36.76 3.28
CA HIS A 427 9.86 -35.28 3.12
C HIS A 427 8.59 -34.71 3.75
N LEU A 428 8.68 -33.55 4.36
CA LEU A 428 7.52 -32.76 4.73
C LEU A 428 7.05 -31.94 3.53
N VAL A 429 5.82 -32.18 3.07
CA VAL A 429 5.24 -31.53 1.91
C VAL A 429 4.12 -30.58 2.34
N LEU A 430 4.21 -29.31 1.91
CA LEU A 430 3.16 -28.32 2.09
C LEU A 430 2.55 -27.97 0.73
N SER A 431 1.21 -27.89 0.65
CA SER A 431 0.57 -27.48 -0.59
C SER A 431 -0.79 -26.84 -0.37
N THR A 432 -1.40 -26.34 -1.47
CA THR A 432 -2.78 -25.84 -1.46
C THR A 432 -3.68 -26.56 -2.44
N LEU A 433 -4.97 -26.53 -2.10
CA LEU A 433 -6.08 -26.90 -2.96
C LEU A 433 -7.17 -25.81 -2.90
N HIS A 434 -8.05 -25.81 -3.89
CA HIS A 434 -9.21 -24.92 -3.93
C HIS A 434 -10.48 -25.72 -3.60
N THR A 435 -10.75 -25.94 -2.32
CA THR A 435 -11.97 -26.56 -1.79
C THR A 435 -12.54 -25.70 -0.68
N ASN A 436 -13.81 -25.90 -0.34
CA ASN A 436 -14.52 -25.06 0.62
C ASN A 436 -14.22 -25.43 2.07
N ASP A 437 -14.02 -26.70 2.37
CA ASP A 437 -13.73 -27.22 3.69
C ASP A 437 -12.66 -28.33 3.67
N ALA A 438 -12.28 -28.82 4.84
CA ALA A 438 -11.25 -29.86 4.98
C ALA A 438 -11.72 -31.24 4.50
N PRO A 439 -12.95 -31.74 4.78
CA PRO A 439 -13.46 -33.01 4.23
C PRO A 439 -13.49 -33.05 2.72
N GLN A 440 -13.98 -31.96 2.04
CA GLN A 440 -14.02 -31.87 0.58
C GLN A 440 -12.64 -31.93 -0.06
N THR A 441 -11.58 -31.54 0.69
CA THR A 441 -10.21 -31.61 0.19
C THR A 441 -9.78 -33.06 -0.09
N LEU A 442 -10.14 -33.96 0.77
CA LEU A 442 -9.85 -35.38 0.61
C LEU A 442 -10.62 -36.00 -0.57
N THR A 443 -11.91 -35.69 -0.66
CA THR A 443 -12.75 -36.11 -1.80
C THR A 443 -12.20 -35.53 -3.13
N ARG A 444 -11.76 -34.28 -3.13
CA ARG A 444 -11.17 -33.65 -4.32
C ARG A 444 -9.93 -34.38 -4.83
N LEU A 445 -9.06 -34.86 -3.94
CA LEU A 445 -7.90 -35.68 -4.32
C LEU A 445 -8.34 -37.01 -4.95
N ILE A 446 -9.38 -37.64 -4.41
CA ILE A 446 -9.95 -38.89 -4.96
C ILE A 446 -10.52 -38.61 -6.36
N ASP A 447 -11.29 -37.54 -6.54
CA ASP A 447 -11.87 -37.13 -7.82
C ASP A 447 -10.81 -36.82 -8.90
N MET A 448 -9.63 -36.36 -8.48
CA MET A 448 -8.48 -36.18 -9.35
C MET A 448 -7.83 -37.50 -9.78
N GLY A 449 -8.23 -38.63 -9.20
CA GLY A 449 -7.73 -39.97 -9.51
C GLY A 449 -6.66 -40.50 -8.54
N VAL A 450 -6.38 -39.75 -7.46
CA VAL A 450 -5.43 -40.22 -6.42
C VAL A 450 -5.97 -41.44 -5.69
N LYS A 451 -5.14 -42.43 -5.49
CA LYS A 451 -5.54 -43.66 -4.79
C LYS A 451 -5.83 -43.38 -3.31
N PRO A 452 -6.96 -43.89 -2.75
CA PRO A 452 -7.34 -43.68 -1.35
C PRO A 452 -6.25 -44.03 -0.34
N TYR A 453 -5.51 -45.13 -0.55
CA TYR A 453 -4.43 -45.52 0.33
C TYR A 453 -3.29 -44.48 0.37
N ALA A 454 -2.97 -43.86 -0.77
CA ALA A 454 -1.92 -42.85 -0.83
C ALA A 454 -2.32 -41.60 -0.05
N ILE A 455 -3.59 -41.22 -0.10
CA ILE A 455 -4.13 -40.09 0.67
C ILE A 455 -4.05 -40.40 2.17
N ALA A 456 -4.62 -41.53 2.58
CA ALA A 456 -4.72 -41.95 3.99
C ALA A 456 -3.36 -42.10 4.68
N THR A 457 -2.31 -42.44 3.93
CA THR A 457 -0.96 -42.65 4.49
C THR A 457 -0.05 -41.41 4.40
N SER A 458 -0.37 -40.43 3.55
CA SER A 458 0.51 -39.28 3.30
C SER A 458 -0.02 -37.98 3.88
N VAL A 459 -1.34 -37.74 3.75
CA VAL A 459 -1.94 -36.48 4.23
C VAL A 459 -2.08 -36.57 5.75
N SER A 460 -1.41 -35.66 6.44
CA SER A 460 -1.38 -35.62 7.90
C SER A 460 -2.28 -34.58 8.52
N LEU A 461 -2.45 -33.43 7.84
CA LEU A 461 -3.23 -32.30 8.32
C LEU A 461 -3.86 -31.54 7.15
N ILE A 462 -5.09 -31.11 7.33
CA ILE A 462 -5.79 -30.22 6.39
C ILE A 462 -6.28 -28.98 7.15
N ILE A 463 -6.01 -27.80 6.60
CA ILE A 463 -6.40 -26.51 7.16
C ILE A 463 -7.30 -25.82 6.13
N ALA A 464 -8.61 -25.86 6.32
CA ALA A 464 -9.49 -25.01 5.54
C ALA A 464 -9.57 -23.62 6.16
N GLN A 465 -9.51 -22.59 5.30
CA GLN A 465 -9.30 -21.21 5.74
C GLN A 465 -10.21 -20.23 5.02
N ARG A 466 -10.74 -19.25 5.79
CA ARG A 466 -11.42 -18.05 5.33
C ARG A 466 -10.84 -16.84 6.04
N LEU A 467 -11.04 -15.65 5.47
CA LEU A 467 -10.75 -14.37 6.12
C LEU A 467 -12.04 -13.62 6.34
N ALA A 468 -12.28 -13.19 7.58
CA ALA A 468 -13.36 -12.29 7.96
C ALA A 468 -12.79 -10.91 8.29
N ARG A 469 -13.52 -9.82 7.98
CA ARG A 469 -13.12 -8.47 8.35
C ARG A 469 -13.27 -8.28 9.86
N ARG A 470 -12.30 -7.60 10.47
CA ARG A 470 -12.34 -7.27 11.89
C ARG A 470 -13.13 -6.00 12.11
N LEU A 471 -13.99 -5.99 13.11
CA LEU A 471 -14.66 -4.78 13.56
C LEU A 471 -13.64 -3.72 13.99
N CYS A 472 -13.88 -2.49 13.58
CA CYS A 472 -13.05 -1.36 13.98
C CYS A 472 -13.15 -1.14 15.49
N SER A 473 -12.01 -1.16 16.18
CA SER A 473 -11.94 -0.96 17.64
C SER A 473 -12.46 0.41 18.10
N HIS A 474 -12.39 1.43 17.22
CA HIS A 474 -12.81 2.80 17.55
C HIS A 474 -14.32 3.03 17.44
N CYS A 475 -15.02 2.25 16.60
CA CYS A 475 -16.42 2.56 16.31
C CYS A 475 -17.40 1.38 16.39
N LYS A 476 -16.93 0.16 16.72
CA LYS A 476 -17.85 -0.96 16.95
C LYS A 476 -18.82 -0.63 18.09
N GLN A 477 -20.06 -1.01 17.92
CA GLN A 477 -21.11 -0.75 18.91
C GLN A 477 -21.74 -2.05 19.37
N LEU A 478 -22.11 -2.12 20.66
CA LEU A 478 -22.86 -3.24 21.21
C LEU A 478 -24.29 -3.21 20.64
N VAL A 479 -24.78 -4.37 20.26
CA VAL A 479 -26.15 -4.54 19.75
C VAL A 479 -26.85 -5.65 20.52
N GLU A 480 -28.14 -5.44 20.81
CA GLU A 480 -28.98 -6.46 21.41
C GLU A 480 -29.65 -7.27 20.29
N ILE A 481 -29.48 -8.58 20.36
CA ILE A 481 -30.07 -9.52 19.41
C ILE A 481 -30.95 -10.50 20.21
N PRO A 482 -32.20 -10.77 19.77
CA PRO A 482 -33.05 -11.73 20.43
C PRO A 482 -32.40 -13.11 20.58
N HIS A 483 -32.56 -13.76 21.72
CA HIS A 483 -31.99 -15.08 22.01
C HIS A 483 -32.35 -16.13 20.94
N GLU A 484 -33.61 -16.08 20.45
CA GLU A 484 -34.05 -16.98 19.40
C GLU A 484 -33.25 -16.80 18.07
N ALA A 485 -32.90 -15.57 17.72
CA ALA A 485 -32.08 -15.27 16.55
C ALA A 485 -30.64 -15.78 16.75
N LEU A 486 -30.07 -15.58 17.95
CA LEU A 486 -28.74 -16.10 18.27
C LEU A 486 -28.69 -17.65 18.21
N ARG A 487 -29.75 -18.31 18.66
CA ARG A 487 -29.89 -19.76 18.57
C ARG A 487 -29.93 -20.23 17.11
N LYS A 488 -30.65 -19.53 16.24
CA LYS A 488 -30.71 -19.82 14.79
C LYS A 488 -29.37 -19.63 14.11
N GLU A 489 -28.55 -18.67 14.59
CA GLU A 489 -27.18 -18.47 14.08
C GLU A 489 -26.20 -19.60 14.49
N GLY A 490 -26.56 -20.43 15.48
CA GLY A 490 -25.75 -21.57 15.93
C GLY A 490 -24.98 -21.34 17.22
N PHE A 491 -25.27 -20.27 17.98
CA PHE A 491 -24.70 -20.10 19.32
C PHE A 491 -25.26 -21.14 20.29
N GLN A 492 -24.39 -21.62 21.19
CA GLN A 492 -24.78 -22.60 22.21
C GLN A 492 -25.70 -21.93 23.27
N GLU A 493 -26.72 -22.62 23.71
CA GLU A 493 -27.71 -22.13 24.68
C GLU A 493 -27.08 -21.56 25.97
N ALA A 494 -26.03 -22.23 26.44
CA ALA A 494 -25.31 -21.87 27.65
C ALA A 494 -24.55 -20.53 27.51
N ASP A 495 -24.14 -20.16 26.29
CA ASP A 495 -23.38 -18.95 26.04
C ASP A 495 -24.29 -17.70 25.87
N ILE A 496 -25.49 -17.90 25.32
CA ILE A 496 -26.41 -16.81 24.89
C ILE A 496 -26.63 -15.74 25.97
N PRO A 497 -26.87 -16.06 27.26
CA PRO A 497 -27.11 -15.05 28.29
C PRO A 497 -25.90 -14.12 28.55
N HIS A 498 -24.71 -14.56 28.19
CA HIS A 498 -23.44 -13.86 28.48
C HIS A 498 -22.82 -13.21 27.24
N LEU A 499 -23.43 -13.36 26.06
CA LEU A 499 -22.88 -12.85 24.80
C LEU A 499 -22.92 -11.33 24.73
N LYS A 500 -21.80 -10.73 24.32
CA LYS A 500 -21.71 -9.33 23.91
C LYS A 500 -21.48 -9.27 22.42
N ILE A 501 -22.52 -9.02 21.66
CA ILE A 501 -22.47 -8.97 20.20
C ILE A 501 -22.23 -7.53 19.75
N TYR A 502 -21.28 -7.36 18.83
CA TYR A 502 -20.92 -6.05 18.28
C TYR A 502 -21.28 -5.97 16.79
N ALA A 503 -21.70 -4.77 16.36
CA ALA A 503 -21.96 -4.43 14.97
C ALA A 503 -21.03 -3.30 14.47
N PRO A 504 -20.80 -3.20 13.15
CA PRO A 504 -20.05 -2.11 12.56
C PRO A 504 -20.88 -0.82 12.58
N LYS A 505 -20.23 0.33 12.88
CA LYS A 505 -20.86 1.66 12.78
C LYS A 505 -20.29 2.47 11.61
N GLY A 506 -18.97 2.48 11.46
CA GLY A 506 -18.24 3.34 10.52
C GLY A 506 -17.66 4.60 11.18
N CYS A 507 -16.41 4.93 10.83
CA CYS A 507 -15.71 6.14 11.23
C CYS A 507 -14.59 6.47 10.23
N GLN A 508 -13.92 7.61 10.40
CA GLN A 508 -12.82 8.04 9.52
C GLN A 508 -11.62 7.08 9.51
N ASN A 509 -11.43 6.26 10.56
CA ASN A 509 -10.29 5.35 10.71
C ASN A 509 -10.54 3.94 10.14
N CYS A 510 -11.67 3.70 9.46
CA CYS A 510 -12.05 2.36 9.00
C CYS A 510 -12.86 2.40 7.70
N THR A 511 -13.07 1.23 7.11
CA THR A 511 -13.94 1.05 5.94
C THR A 511 -15.24 0.38 6.39
N ASP A 512 -16.34 1.14 6.36
CA ASP A 512 -17.70 0.67 6.71
C ASP A 512 -17.79 -0.05 8.07
N GLY A 513 -17.02 0.43 9.06
CA GLY A 513 -16.99 -0.15 10.40
C GLY A 513 -16.01 -1.29 10.59
N TYR A 514 -15.20 -1.64 9.56
CA TYR A 514 -14.21 -2.72 9.62
C TYR A 514 -12.80 -2.18 9.34
N LYS A 515 -11.80 -2.80 9.99
CA LYS A 515 -10.37 -2.52 9.75
C LYS A 515 -9.53 -3.76 10.02
N GLY A 516 -8.86 -4.25 8.98
CA GLY A 516 -8.06 -5.47 9.03
C GLY A 516 -8.90 -6.72 8.95
N ARG A 517 -8.25 -7.88 8.97
CA ARG A 517 -8.86 -9.20 8.79
C ARG A 517 -8.44 -10.14 9.90
N VAL A 518 -9.21 -11.21 10.11
CA VAL A 518 -8.91 -12.31 11.03
C VAL A 518 -9.17 -13.64 10.31
N GLY A 519 -8.28 -14.62 10.51
CA GLY A 519 -8.46 -15.96 9.96
C GLY A 519 -9.54 -16.74 10.68
N LEU A 520 -10.31 -17.50 9.91
CA LEU A 520 -11.22 -18.54 10.37
C LEU A 520 -10.66 -19.85 9.88
N TYR A 521 -10.51 -20.81 10.77
CA TYR A 521 -9.82 -22.07 10.47
C TYR A 521 -10.64 -23.28 10.87
N GLN A 522 -10.73 -24.25 9.96
CA GLN A 522 -11.07 -25.63 10.23
C GLN A 522 -9.79 -26.44 10.11
N VAL A 523 -9.25 -26.92 11.23
CA VAL A 523 -8.00 -27.68 11.28
C VAL A 523 -8.34 -29.14 11.59
N MET A 524 -8.12 -30.01 10.61
CA MET A 524 -8.50 -31.43 10.66
C MET A 524 -7.25 -32.31 10.51
N GLU A 525 -6.91 -33.05 11.56
CA GLU A 525 -5.90 -34.13 11.49
C GLU A 525 -6.51 -35.29 10.73
N VAL A 526 -5.77 -35.89 9.82
CA VAL A 526 -6.18 -37.14 9.17
C VAL A 526 -5.82 -38.29 10.12
N THR A 527 -6.76 -38.60 11.00
CA THR A 527 -6.64 -39.67 11.98
C THR A 527 -6.77 -41.06 11.34
N GLU A 528 -6.47 -42.12 12.09
CA GLU A 528 -6.68 -43.49 11.63
C GLU A 528 -8.17 -43.78 11.30
N ALA A 529 -9.11 -43.16 12.07
CA ALA A 529 -10.54 -43.32 11.83
C ALA A 529 -10.97 -42.65 10.51
N ILE A 530 -10.50 -41.43 10.25
CA ILE A 530 -10.71 -40.74 8.97
C ILE A 530 -10.05 -41.54 7.83
N GLY A 531 -8.82 -42.01 8.02
CA GLY A 531 -8.13 -42.85 7.05
C GLY A 531 -8.89 -44.12 6.67
N ARG A 532 -9.54 -44.80 7.63
CA ARG A 532 -10.40 -45.97 7.37
C ARG A 532 -11.62 -45.61 6.52
N ILE A 533 -12.24 -44.43 6.76
CA ILE A 533 -13.38 -43.95 5.96
C ILE A 533 -12.93 -43.71 4.51
N ILE A 534 -11.77 -43.05 4.32
CA ILE A 534 -11.20 -42.84 3.00
C ILE A 534 -10.94 -44.15 2.27
N MET A 535 -10.33 -45.12 2.95
CA MET A 535 -10.03 -46.47 2.41
C MET A 535 -11.28 -47.26 2.06
N ALA A 536 -12.37 -47.06 2.79
CA ALA A 536 -13.66 -47.69 2.54
C ALA A 536 -14.48 -47.01 1.42
N GLY A 537 -13.96 -45.91 0.82
CA GLY A 537 -14.66 -45.13 -0.20
C GLY A 537 -15.76 -44.22 0.34
N GLY A 538 -15.65 -43.79 1.61
CA GLY A 538 -16.55 -42.84 2.24
C GLY A 538 -16.50 -41.46 1.58
N ASN A 539 -17.59 -40.73 1.66
CA ASN A 539 -17.74 -39.41 1.05
C ASN A 539 -17.38 -38.27 2.04
N ALA A 540 -17.47 -37.03 1.57
CA ALA A 540 -17.15 -35.84 2.38
C ALA A 540 -18.04 -35.71 3.63
N ILE A 541 -19.30 -36.18 3.59
CA ILE A 541 -20.23 -36.14 4.74
C ILE A 541 -19.77 -37.11 5.82
N ASP A 542 -19.41 -38.35 5.45
CA ASP A 542 -18.92 -39.36 6.38
C ASP A 542 -17.65 -38.88 7.10
N ILE A 543 -16.76 -38.20 6.36
CA ILE A 543 -15.53 -37.59 6.90
C ILE A 543 -15.87 -36.44 7.84
N ALA A 544 -16.81 -35.57 7.46
CA ALA A 544 -17.25 -34.46 8.28
C ALA A 544 -17.88 -34.93 9.60
N ASP A 545 -18.73 -35.91 9.56
CA ASP A 545 -19.35 -36.51 10.75
C ASP A 545 -18.30 -37.11 11.70
N GLN A 546 -17.26 -37.75 11.17
CA GLN A 546 -16.16 -38.25 11.98
C GLN A 546 -15.32 -37.11 12.55
N ALA A 547 -15.03 -36.07 11.76
CA ALA A 547 -14.29 -34.86 12.21
C ALA A 547 -15.02 -34.15 13.36
N VAL A 548 -16.35 -34.02 13.29
CA VAL A 548 -17.17 -33.46 14.38
C VAL A 548 -17.07 -34.33 15.65
N LYS A 549 -17.11 -35.68 15.54
CA LYS A 549 -16.93 -36.60 16.69
C LYS A 549 -15.54 -36.45 17.33
N GLU A 550 -14.53 -36.10 16.54
CA GLU A 550 -13.16 -35.86 17.00
C GLU A 550 -12.95 -34.41 17.51
N GLY A 551 -14.01 -33.59 17.54
CA GLY A 551 -13.97 -32.21 18.07
C GLY A 551 -13.44 -31.16 17.12
N VAL A 552 -13.30 -31.48 15.82
CA VAL A 552 -12.89 -30.51 14.80
C VAL A 552 -13.98 -29.43 14.64
N TRP A 553 -13.60 -28.17 14.75
CA TRP A 553 -14.50 -27.06 14.49
C TRP A 553 -14.63 -26.85 12.98
N ASP A 554 -15.85 -26.67 12.52
CA ASP A 554 -16.09 -26.15 11.17
C ASP A 554 -15.81 -24.64 11.09
N LEU A 555 -15.81 -24.10 9.87
CA LEU A 555 -15.55 -22.68 9.63
C LEU A 555 -16.62 -21.78 10.28
N ARG A 556 -17.89 -22.27 10.33
CA ARG A 556 -18.98 -21.53 10.96
C ARG A 556 -18.75 -21.38 12.47
N ARG A 557 -18.45 -22.49 13.16
CA ARG A 557 -18.15 -22.48 14.60
C ARG A 557 -16.93 -21.60 14.90
N ALA A 558 -15.84 -21.71 14.12
CA ALA A 558 -14.66 -20.85 14.25
C ALA A 558 -15.03 -19.37 14.11
N GLY A 559 -15.92 -19.04 13.18
CA GLY A 559 -16.45 -17.69 13.00
C GLY A 559 -17.25 -17.19 14.19
N LEU A 560 -18.16 -17.99 14.74
CA LEU A 560 -18.98 -17.63 15.90
C LEU A 560 -18.13 -17.39 17.15
N GLU A 561 -17.03 -18.12 17.34
CA GLU A 561 -16.07 -17.84 18.42
C GLU A 561 -15.39 -16.47 18.26
N LYS A 562 -15.07 -16.05 17.01
CA LYS A 562 -14.55 -14.68 16.75
C LYS A 562 -15.61 -13.61 16.99
N VAL A 563 -16.89 -13.91 16.78
CA VAL A 563 -18.00 -13.00 17.14
C VAL A 563 -18.12 -12.89 18.67
N LYS A 564 -18.05 -13.98 19.42
CA LYS A 564 -18.04 -13.98 20.91
C LYS A 564 -16.89 -13.13 21.45
N ALA A 565 -15.72 -13.22 20.83
CA ALA A 565 -14.55 -12.39 21.17
C ALA A 565 -14.68 -10.90 20.75
N GLY A 566 -15.79 -10.52 20.10
CA GLY A 566 -16.00 -9.16 19.62
C GLY A 566 -15.04 -8.70 18.54
N MET A 567 -14.45 -9.66 17.80
CA MET A 567 -13.49 -9.39 16.72
C MET A 567 -14.17 -9.09 15.39
N THR A 568 -15.32 -9.72 15.12
CA THR A 568 -16.08 -9.58 13.88
C THR A 568 -17.57 -9.55 14.17
N SER A 569 -18.40 -9.37 13.14
CA SER A 569 -19.87 -9.36 13.27
C SER A 569 -20.52 -10.64 12.74
N ILE A 570 -21.75 -10.90 13.16
CA ILE A 570 -22.56 -12.02 12.63
C ILE A 570 -22.76 -11.86 11.11
N ALA A 571 -23.06 -10.64 10.65
CA ALA A 571 -23.25 -10.37 9.22
C ALA A 571 -22.02 -10.74 8.38
N GLU A 572 -20.83 -10.43 8.89
CA GLU A 572 -19.58 -10.80 8.20
C GLU A 572 -19.38 -12.33 8.18
N ILE A 573 -19.61 -13.01 9.31
CA ILE A 573 -19.48 -14.47 9.34
C ILE A 573 -20.49 -15.13 8.41
N ASN A 574 -21.73 -14.64 8.35
CA ASN A 574 -22.73 -15.13 7.39
C ASN A 574 -22.26 -14.98 5.96
N SER A 575 -21.62 -13.86 5.61
CA SER A 575 -21.13 -13.62 4.24
C SER A 575 -19.96 -14.51 3.82
N VAL A 576 -19.17 -15.05 4.76
CA VAL A 576 -17.96 -15.83 4.45
C VAL A 576 -18.06 -17.32 4.76
N THR A 577 -19.09 -17.76 5.51
CA THR A 577 -19.26 -19.16 5.94
C THR A 577 -20.57 -19.80 5.48
N ILE A 578 -21.54 -19.05 4.99
CA ILE A 578 -22.75 -19.60 4.35
C ILE A 578 -22.44 -19.78 2.86
N GLU A 579 -22.58 -20.98 2.37
CA GLU A 579 -22.45 -21.37 0.96
C GLU A 579 -23.75 -21.10 0.19
#